data_a571888174d58881384f588a156f7a0d
#
_entry.id   a571888174d58881384f588a156f7a0d
#
_cell.length_a   1.000
_cell.length_b   1.000
_cell.length_c   1.000
_cell.angle_alpha   90.00
_cell.angle_beta   90.00
_cell.angle_gamma   90.00
#
_symmetry.space_group_name_H-M   'P 1'
#
loop_
_entity.id
_entity.type
_entity.pdbx_description
1 polymer ?
#
loop_
_entity_poly.entity_id
_entity_poly.type
_entity_poly.pdbx_seq_one_letter_code
_entity_poly.pdbx_strand_id
1 'polypeptide(L)'
;LCRPGEADGALRIVDAQVERLESEIDAMNEQLAALTSFILPGGSEASAHLHLARTVSRRAERLVSELAIREAINPAALRYINRLSDHLFQLARLANDGGKVDVLWTPGANR
;
A
#
# COMPACT_ATOMS: atom_id res chain seq x y z
N LEU A 1 -0.42 0.97 -18.55
CA LEU A 1 0.52 1.17 -17.44
C LEU A 1 1.36 -0.07 -17.15
N CYS A 2 0.78 -1.27 -17.27
CA CYS A 2 1.47 -2.53 -17.00
C CYS A 2 2.23 -3.10 -18.21
N ARG A 3 2.08 -2.54 -19.40
CA ARG A 3 2.78 -3.00 -20.58
C ARG A 3 4.28 -2.73 -20.49
N PRO A 4 5.13 -3.68 -20.93
CA PRO A 4 6.57 -3.45 -20.92
C PRO A 4 7.00 -2.55 -22.08
N GLY A 5 8.20 -1.98 -21.93
CA GLY A 5 8.84 -1.19 -22.96
C GLY A 5 8.33 0.23 -23.08
N GLU A 6 9.03 1.03 -23.88
CA GLU A 6 8.64 2.40 -24.17
C GLU A 6 7.77 2.44 -25.43
N ALA A 7 6.82 3.36 -25.43
CA ALA A 7 6.01 3.65 -26.61
C ALA A 7 5.71 5.14 -26.64
N ASP A 8 5.89 5.76 -27.82
CA ASP A 8 5.66 7.19 -27.99
C ASP A 8 4.22 7.55 -27.65
N GLY A 9 4.06 8.52 -26.74
CA GLY A 9 2.75 9.01 -26.31
C GLY A 9 1.97 8.06 -25.39
N ALA A 10 2.49 6.89 -25.07
CA ALA A 10 1.84 5.96 -24.16
C ALA A 10 2.28 6.19 -22.71
N LEU A 11 1.32 6.08 -21.79
CA LEU A 11 1.62 6.19 -20.37
C LEU A 11 2.19 4.88 -19.83
N ARG A 12 3.24 5.00 -19.05
CA ARG A 12 3.85 3.88 -18.32
C ARG A 12 4.15 4.30 -16.90
N ILE A 13 4.10 3.35 -15.97
CA ILE A 13 4.64 3.56 -14.63
C ILE A 13 6.16 3.59 -14.75
N VAL A 14 6.79 4.55 -14.10
CA VAL A 14 8.25 4.72 -14.08
C VAL A 14 8.78 4.66 -12.65
N ASP A 15 10.07 4.37 -12.52
CA ASP A 15 10.71 4.21 -11.21
C ASP A 15 10.61 5.47 -10.33
N ALA A 16 10.62 6.66 -10.93
CA ALA A 16 10.47 7.91 -10.18
C ALA A 16 9.17 7.97 -9.37
N GLN A 17 8.09 7.37 -9.90
CA GLN A 17 6.81 7.29 -9.18
C GLN A 17 6.89 6.33 -8.00
N VAL A 18 7.62 5.23 -8.13
CA VAL A 18 7.88 4.28 -7.04
C VAL A 18 8.70 4.95 -5.94
N GLU A 19 9.76 5.65 -6.31
CA GLU A 19 10.63 6.38 -5.38
C GLU A 19 9.86 7.44 -4.60
N ARG A 20 8.92 8.11 -5.25
CA ARG A 20 8.06 9.09 -4.58
C ARG A 20 7.22 8.43 -3.48
N LEU A 21 6.59 7.28 -3.76
CA LEU A 21 5.84 6.54 -2.75
C LEU A 21 6.73 6.12 -1.58
N GLU A 22 7.93 5.63 -1.86
CA GLU A 22 8.90 5.22 -0.83
C GLU A 22 9.30 6.40 0.05
N SER A 23 9.57 7.56 -0.54
CA SER A 23 9.92 8.77 0.21
C SER A 23 8.77 9.23 1.11
N GLU A 24 7.54 9.17 0.61
CA GLU A 24 6.36 9.53 1.38
C GLU A 24 6.10 8.54 2.52
N ILE A 25 6.32 7.24 2.30
CA ILE A 25 6.23 6.20 3.32
C ILE A 25 7.24 6.49 4.44
N ASP A 26 8.48 6.77 4.10
CA ASP A 26 9.52 7.08 5.07
C ASP A 26 9.18 8.33 5.90
N ALA A 27 8.68 9.37 5.24
CA ALA A 27 8.26 10.60 5.92
C ALA A 27 7.10 10.36 6.89
N MET A 28 6.11 9.56 6.50
CA MET A 28 5.00 9.19 7.38
C MET A 28 5.47 8.33 8.55
N ASN A 29 6.39 7.40 8.30
CA ASN A 29 6.91 6.50 9.31
C ASN A 29 7.66 7.24 10.43
N GLU A 30 8.29 8.36 10.13
CA GLU A 30 8.94 9.22 11.13
C GLU A 30 7.94 9.78 12.15
N GLN A 31 6.69 9.95 11.77
CA GLN A 31 5.63 10.49 12.61
C GLN A 31 4.87 9.43 13.39
N LEU A 32 5.12 8.16 13.13
CA LEU A 32 4.38 7.03 13.68
C LEU A 32 5.24 6.28 14.69
N ALA A 33 4.64 5.90 15.83
CA ALA A 33 5.29 5.03 16.80
C ALA A 33 5.42 3.60 16.25
N ALA A 34 6.41 2.87 16.75
CA ALA A 34 6.59 1.47 16.40
C ALA A 34 5.35 0.66 16.78
N LEU A 35 5.00 -0.30 15.93
CA LEU A 35 3.87 -1.21 16.18
C LEU A 35 4.24 -2.22 17.24
N THR A 36 3.32 -2.45 18.18
CA THR A 36 3.43 -3.46 19.23
C THR A 36 2.55 -4.69 18.95
N SER A 37 1.69 -4.61 17.94
CA SER A 37 0.75 -5.67 17.55
C SER A 37 0.31 -5.47 16.12
N PHE A 38 -0.37 -6.46 15.55
CA PHE A 38 -1.05 -6.30 14.27
C PHE A 38 -2.21 -5.31 14.40
N ILE A 39 -2.48 -4.58 13.32
CA ILE A 39 -3.56 -3.61 13.24
C ILE A 39 -4.74 -4.23 12.51
N LEU A 40 -5.92 -4.08 13.10
CA LEU A 40 -7.17 -4.44 12.44
C LEU A 40 -7.66 -3.25 11.59
N PRO A 41 -8.36 -3.50 10.46
CA PRO A 41 -8.98 -2.43 9.69
C PRO A 41 -10.02 -1.71 10.55
N GLY A 42 -9.86 -0.40 10.73
CA GLY A 42 -10.82 0.36 11.53
C GLY A 42 -10.21 1.59 12.16
N GLY A 43 -10.90 2.14 13.13
CA GLY A 43 -10.59 3.40 13.75
C GLY A 43 -11.46 4.52 13.20
N SER A 44 -10.86 5.63 12.74
CA SER A 44 -11.61 6.73 12.11
C SER A 44 -12.26 6.26 10.80
N GLU A 45 -13.27 6.99 10.34
CA GLU A 45 -13.92 6.70 9.05
C GLU A 45 -12.92 6.75 7.90
N ALA A 46 -12.07 7.77 7.87
CA ALA A 46 -11.01 7.89 6.85
C ALA A 46 -10.06 6.69 6.89
N SER A 47 -9.64 6.27 8.08
CA SER A 47 -8.77 5.10 8.24
C SER A 47 -9.43 3.82 7.74
N ALA A 48 -10.71 3.62 8.06
CA ALA A 48 -11.45 2.45 7.60
C ALA A 48 -11.49 2.36 6.07
N HIS A 49 -11.75 3.49 5.39
CA HIS A 49 -11.73 3.56 3.93
C HIS A 49 -10.33 3.32 3.35
N LEU A 50 -9.29 3.84 3.99
CA LEU A 50 -7.91 3.62 3.57
C LEU A 50 -7.49 2.16 3.71
N HIS A 51 -7.91 1.48 4.76
CA HIS A 51 -7.69 0.05 4.92
C HIS A 51 -8.41 -0.76 3.83
N LEU A 52 -9.63 -0.35 3.46
CA LEU A 52 -10.34 -0.98 2.36
C LEU A 52 -9.58 -0.79 1.03
N ALA A 53 -9.13 0.43 0.75
CA ALA A 53 -8.33 0.72 -0.44
C ALA A 53 -7.04 -0.13 -0.46
N ARG A 54 -6.41 -0.33 0.69
CA ARG A 54 -5.23 -1.20 0.83
C ARG A 54 -5.54 -2.63 0.44
N THR A 55 -6.65 -3.19 0.89
CA THR A 55 -7.02 -4.58 0.54
C THR A 55 -7.30 -4.75 -0.95
N VAL A 56 -7.92 -3.75 -1.58
CA VAL A 56 -8.12 -3.73 -3.04
C VAL A 56 -6.78 -3.66 -3.78
N SER A 57 -5.85 -2.82 -3.31
CA SER A 57 -4.50 -2.73 -3.89
C SER A 57 -3.74 -4.05 -3.78
N ARG A 58 -3.86 -4.75 -2.67
CA ARG A 58 -3.22 -6.06 -2.48
C ARG A 58 -3.80 -7.11 -3.41
N ARG A 59 -5.11 -7.07 -3.66
CA ARG A 59 -5.73 -7.94 -4.65
C ARG A 59 -5.21 -7.65 -6.05
N ALA A 60 -5.12 -6.39 -6.43
CA ALA A 60 -4.56 -5.97 -7.72
C ALA A 60 -3.10 -6.44 -7.86
N GLU A 61 -2.30 -6.32 -6.82
CA GLU A 61 -0.91 -6.79 -6.80
C GLU A 61 -0.82 -8.28 -7.07
N ARG A 62 -1.68 -9.10 -6.45
CA ARG A 62 -1.70 -10.54 -6.69
C ARG A 62 -2.03 -10.87 -8.15
N LEU A 63 -2.99 -10.16 -8.74
CA LEU A 63 -3.37 -10.35 -10.14
C LEU A 63 -2.24 -9.95 -11.09
N VAL A 64 -1.55 -8.85 -10.81
CA VAL A 64 -0.39 -8.42 -11.61
C VAL A 64 0.75 -9.43 -11.48
N SER A 65 1.00 -9.95 -10.28
CA SER A 65 2.01 -10.99 -10.04
C SER A 65 1.70 -12.26 -10.81
N GLU A 66 0.44 -12.68 -10.86
CA GLU A 66 0.01 -13.83 -11.67
C GLU A 66 0.20 -13.57 -13.17
N LEU A 67 -0.15 -12.38 -13.62
CA LEU A 67 0.06 -12.00 -15.01
C LEU A 67 1.55 -12.03 -15.40
N ALA A 68 2.42 -11.61 -14.48
CA ALA A 68 3.87 -11.59 -14.69
C ALA A 68 4.46 -12.99 -14.94
N ILE A 69 3.81 -14.05 -14.47
CA ILE A 69 4.22 -15.42 -14.72
C ILE A 69 3.94 -15.82 -16.18
N ARG A 70 2.88 -15.28 -16.77
CA ARG A 70 2.40 -15.65 -18.11
C ARG A 70 2.87 -14.71 -19.21
N GLU A 71 3.04 -13.45 -18.89
CA GLU A 71 3.38 -12.41 -19.87
C GLU A 71 4.45 -11.49 -19.31
N ALA A 72 5.22 -10.87 -20.19
CA ALA A 72 6.12 -9.80 -19.80
C ALA A 72 5.31 -8.57 -19.38
N ILE A 73 5.57 -8.04 -18.21
CA ILE A 73 4.94 -6.83 -17.70
C ILE A 73 5.99 -5.78 -17.38
N ASN A 74 5.54 -4.54 -17.18
CA ASN A 74 6.40 -3.46 -16.69
C ASN A 74 6.77 -3.72 -15.22
N PRO A 75 8.05 -3.99 -14.89
CA PRO A 75 8.44 -4.27 -13.50
C PRO A 75 8.14 -3.10 -12.53
N ALA A 76 8.20 -1.86 -13.03
CA ALA A 76 7.89 -0.68 -12.21
C ALA A 76 6.41 -0.67 -11.79
N ALA A 77 5.51 -1.20 -12.62
CA ALA A 77 4.08 -1.29 -12.27
C ALA A 77 3.86 -2.23 -11.07
N LEU A 78 4.55 -3.36 -11.02
CA LEU A 78 4.46 -4.30 -9.90
C LEU A 78 5.05 -3.69 -8.62
N ARG A 79 6.20 -3.02 -8.72
CA ARG A 79 6.78 -2.30 -7.58
C ARG A 79 5.87 -1.20 -7.08
N TYR A 80 5.26 -0.45 -8.00
CA TYR A 80 4.34 0.63 -7.65
C TYR A 80 3.14 0.12 -6.84
N ILE A 81 2.45 -0.91 -7.32
CA ILE A 81 1.28 -1.43 -6.61
C ILE A 81 1.66 -2.03 -5.24
N ASN A 82 2.86 -2.61 -5.12
CA ASN A 82 3.38 -3.10 -3.86
C ASN A 82 3.60 -1.93 -2.86
N ARG A 83 4.27 -0.87 -3.30
CA ARG A 83 4.52 0.32 -2.47
C ARG A 83 3.23 1.07 -2.15
N LEU A 84 2.24 1.05 -3.05
CA LEU A 84 0.95 1.70 -2.83
C LEU A 84 0.22 1.09 -1.63
N SER A 85 0.24 -0.23 -1.46
CA SER A 85 -0.41 -0.85 -0.32
C SER A 85 0.26 -0.45 1.01
N ASP A 86 1.58 -0.34 1.04
CA ASP A 86 2.32 0.15 2.22
C ASP A 86 2.01 1.62 2.49
N HIS A 87 1.93 2.43 1.45
CA HIS A 87 1.57 3.84 1.55
C HIS A 87 0.18 4.03 2.15
N LEU A 88 -0.79 3.27 1.67
CA LEU A 88 -2.17 3.30 2.18
C LEU A 88 -2.24 2.86 3.64
N PHE A 89 -1.44 1.87 4.02
CA PHE A 89 -1.34 1.42 5.41
C PHE A 89 -0.85 2.54 6.34
N GLN A 90 0.21 3.24 5.95
CA GLN A 90 0.73 4.35 6.74
C GLN A 90 -0.26 5.53 6.79
N LEU A 91 -0.92 5.84 5.67
CA LEU A 91 -1.98 6.86 5.64
C LEU A 91 -3.13 6.50 6.60
N ALA A 92 -3.53 5.23 6.64
CA ALA A 92 -4.59 4.77 7.55
C ALA A 92 -4.20 5.02 9.00
N ARG A 93 -2.95 4.76 9.38
CA ARG A 93 -2.45 5.04 10.72
C ARG A 93 -2.41 6.53 11.03
N LEU A 94 -1.95 7.35 10.09
CA LEU A 94 -1.98 8.81 10.27
C LEU A 94 -3.41 9.32 10.45
N ALA A 95 -4.37 8.78 9.71
CA ALA A 95 -5.79 9.12 9.83
C ALA A 95 -6.39 8.67 11.18
N ASN A 96 -5.73 7.79 11.91
CA ASN A 96 -6.05 7.38 13.27
C ASN A 96 -5.28 8.18 14.31
N ASP A 97 -5.20 9.49 14.13
CA ASP A 97 -4.51 10.42 15.03
C ASP A 97 -3.04 10.02 15.25
N GLY A 98 -2.33 9.78 14.15
CA GLY A 98 -0.92 9.36 14.19
C GLY A 98 -0.71 7.98 14.80
N GLY A 99 -1.69 7.10 14.68
CA GLY A 99 -1.65 5.74 15.21
C GLY A 99 -2.22 5.58 16.61
N LYS A 100 -2.59 6.67 17.27
CA LYS A 100 -3.09 6.65 18.66
C LYS A 100 -4.43 5.93 18.81
N VAL A 101 -5.27 5.94 17.75
CA VAL A 101 -6.58 5.27 17.74
C VAL A 101 -6.60 4.07 16.81
N ASP A 102 -5.44 3.52 16.46
CA ASP A 102 -5.36 2.25 15.73
C ASP A 102 -6.04 1.14 16.53
N VAL A 103 -6.79 0.30 15.82
CA VAL A 103 -7.42 -0.88 16.42
C VAL A 103 -6.42 -2.02 16.40
N LEU A 104 -5.86 -2.37 17.56
CA LEU A 104 -4.84 -3.40 17.68
C LEU A 104 -5.48 -4.78 17.83
N TRP A 105 -4.89 -5.77 17.16
CA TRP A 105 -5.27 -7.17 17.31
C TRP A 105 -4.78 -7.70 18.65
N THR A 106 -5.69 -8.33 19.42
CA THR A 106 -5.38 -9.01 20.66
C THR A 106 -5.52 -10.52 20.45
N PRO A 107 -4.44 -11.30 20.54
CA PRO A 107 -4.52 -12.74 20.34
C PRO A 107 -5.50 -13.40 21.31
N GLY A 108 -6.43 -14.18 20.76
CA GLY A 108 -7.37 -14.96 21.55
C GLY A 108 -8.50 -14.17 22.21
N ALA A 109 -8.64 -12.86 21.95
CA ALA A 109 -9.68 -12.03 22.57
C ALA A 109 -11.11 -12.50 22.28
N ASN A 110 -11.34 -13.11 21.12
CA ASN A 110 -12.66 -13.53 20.64
C ASN A 110 -12.82 -15.06 20.56
N ARG A 111 -12.09 -15.76 21.33
CA ARG A 111 -12.25 -17.22 21.43
C ARG A 111 -13.49 -17.60 22.20
#